data_a0256cd8a0861339747a45aa986612c3
#
_entry.id   a0256cd8a0861339747a45aa986612c3
#
_cell.length_a   1.000
_cell.length_b   1.000
_cell.length_c   1.000
_cell.angle_alpha   90.00
_cell.angle_beta   90.00
_cell.angle_gamma   90.00
#
_symmetry.space_group_name_H-M   'P 1'
#
loop_
_entity.id
_entity.type
_entity.pdbx_description
1 polymer ?
#
loop_
_entity_poly.entity_id
_entity_poly.type
_entity_poly.pdbx_seq_one_letter_code
_entity_poly.pdbx_strand_id
1 'polypeptide(L)'
;QQIVSADWVRESTRLQKKTGQGDNYGLGWWVPPDDQFVEFAAEGRGGQYIRVIPQLNLVIVTTGGGFQWNEITPLLIPAMTNMAEPLPVNLPAVDQLQSTLESIKQPPSPLAVPPLPDIAKEISGNTYAFEFSPLDLKTIRWEFTEAQEAKLFATFYNQPDRELLIGMDGVYRFYPI
;
A
#
# COMPACT_ATOMS: atom_id res chain seq x y z
N GLN A 1 -10.35 -26.64 -9.85
CA GLN A 1 -9.21 -27.13 -10.64
C GLN A 1 -7.92 -26.88 -9.88
N GLN A 2 -7.15 -27.92 -9.56
CA GLN A 2 -5.83 -27.74 -8.91
C GLN A 2 -4.82 -27.31 -9.98
N ILE A 3 -4.14 -26.19 -9.71
CA ILE A 3 -3.12 -25.61 -10.63
C ILE A 3 -1.71 -26.06 -10.23
N VAL A 4 -1.47 -26.19 -8.91
CA VAL A 4 -0.18 -26.57 -8.34
C VAL A 4 -0.37 -27.82 -7.47
N SER A 5 0.57 -28.76 -7.51
CA SER A 5 0.47 -29.98 -6.70
C SER A 5 0.58 -29.70 -5.20
N ALA A 6 -0.08 -30.51 -4.37
CA ALA A 6 0.02 -30.42 -2.92
C ALA A 6 1.47 -30.64 -2.43
N ASP A 7 2.24 -31.48 -3.14
CA ASP A 7 3.66 -31.73 -2.82
C ASP A 7 4.50 -30.48 -3.04
N TRP A 8 4.26 -29.74 -4.12
CA TRP A 8 4.93 -28.47 -4.37
C TRP A 8 4.59 -27.42 -3.32
N VAL A 9 3.32 -27.33 -2.93
CA VAL A 9 2.92 -26.40 -1.85
C VAL A 9 3.67 -26.74 -0.57
N ARG A 10 3.70 -28.01 -0.14
CA ARG A 10 4.45 -28.44 1.04
C ARG A 10 5.94 -28.13 0.93
N GLU A 11 6.54 -28.39 -0.24
CA GLU A 11 7.96 -28.16 -0.45
C GLU A 11 8.31 -26.68 -0.44
N SER A 12 7.51 -25.83 -1.10
CA SER A 12 7.78 -24.41 -1.22
C SER A 12 7.56 -23.63 0.08
N THR A 13 6.67 -24.09 0.95
CA THR A 13 6.32 -23.43 2.20
C THR A 13 7.01 -24.00 3.43
N ARG A 14 7.91 -24.98 3.27
CA ARG A 14 8.74 -25.46 4.37
C ARG A 14 10.06 -24.68 4.47
N LEU A 15 10.67 -24.73 5.64
CA LEU A 15 11.99 -24.13 5.85
C LEU A 15 13.02 -24.69 4.87
N GLN A 16 13.58 -23.82 4.03
CA GLN A 16 14.72 -24.10 3.15
C GLN A 16 15.98 -23.45 3.67
N LYS A 17 15.87 -22.23 4.21
CA LYS A 17 17.02 -21.46 4.70
C LYS A 17 16.67 -20.63 5.93
N LYS A 18 17.56 -20.67 6.94
CA LYS A 18 17.54 -19.74 8.07
C LYS A 18 18.22 -18.43 7.66
N THR A 19 17.56 -17.30 7.88
CA THR A 19 18.10 -15.99 7.48
C THR A 19 19.05 -15.37 8.51
N GLY A 20 19.04 -15.89 9.74
CA GLY A 20 19.85 -15.38 10.85
C GLY A 20 19.24 -14.15 11.57
N GLN A 21 18.10 -13.65 11.10
CA GLN A 21 17.38 -12.51 11.70
C GLN A 21 16.06 -12.92 12.37
N GLY A 22 15.90 -14.22 12.66
CA GLY A 22 14.68 -14.75 13.26
C GLY A 22 13.70 -15.34 12.26
N ASP A 23 13.68 -14.85 11.03
CA ASP A 23 12.80 -15.38 9.99
C ASP A 23 13.45 -16.53 9.22
N ASN A 24 12.65 -17.47 8.82
CA ASN A 24 13.02 -18.57 7.94
C ASN A 24 12.47 -18.33 6.54
N TYR A 25 13.10 -18.91 5.53
CA TYR A 25 12.68 -18.75 4.15
C TYR A 25 12.49 -20.10 3.46
N GLY A 26 11.37 -20.24 2.77
CA GLY A 26 11.05 -21.34 1.88
C GLY A 26 11.44 -21.04 0.43
N LEU A 27 10.68 -21.53 -0.53
CA LEU A 27 10.84 -21.21 -1.95
C LEU A 27 9.84 -20.11 -2.32
N GLY A 28 10.22 -18.85 -2.06
CA GLY A 28 9.38 -17.66 -2.30
C GLY A 28 8.46 -17.27 -1.14
N TRP A 29 8.56 -17.94 0.01
CA TRP A 29 7.72 -17.71 1.17
C TRP A 29 8.55 -17.46 2.42
N TRP A 30 8.16 -16.47 3.22
CA TRP A 30 8.59 -16.32 4.59
C TRP A 30 7.88 -17.36 5.45
N VAL A 31 8.62 -18.04 6.30
CA VAL A 31 8.11 -19.10 7.18
C VAL A 31 8.56 -18.75 8.60
N PRO A 32 7.70 -18.20 9.45
CA PRO A 32 8.05 -17.87 10.82
C PRO A 32 8.61 -19.06 11.59
N PRO A 33 9.59 -18.85 12.48
CA PRO A 33 10.29 -19.95 13.14
C PRO A 33 9.48 -20.64 14.22
N ASP A 34 8.54 -19.96 14.84
CA ASP A 34 7.85 -20.49 16.03
C ASP A 34 6.61 -19.65 16.34
N ASP A 35 5.48 -20.03 15.82
CA ASP A 35 4.25 -19.31 16.01
C ASP A 35 3.10 -20.18 16.51
N GLN A 36 2.15 -19.51 17.17
CA GLN A 36 0.89 -20.07 17.61
C GLN A 36 0.15 -20.76 16.43
N PHE A 37 0.41 -20.33 15.22
CA PHE A 37 -0.12 -20.89 13.99
C PHE A 37 1.02 -21.19 13.02
N VAL A 38 0.94 -22.35 12.34
CA VAL A 38 1.79 -22.57 11.17
C VAL A 38 1.29 -21.65 10.07
N GLU A 39 2.06 -20.64 9.75
CA GLU A 39 1.75 -19.72 8.66
C GLU A 39 2.91 -19.63 7.66
N PHE A 40 2.62 -19.17 6.47
CA PHE A 40 3.62 -18.74 5.52
C PHE A 40 3.14 -17.48 4.79
N ALA A 41 4.10 -16.62 4.42
CA ALA A 41 3.78 -15.30 3.90
C ALA A 41 4.62 -14.92 2.69
N ALA A 42 4.03 -14.20 1.76
CA ALA A 42 4.74 -13.37 0.80
C ALA A 42 4.62 -11.91 1.27
N GLU A 43 5.76 -11.24 1.36
CA GLU A 43 5.83 -9.88 1.89
C GLU A 43 6.51 -8.96 0.87
N GLY A 44 5.80 -7.89 0.51
CA GLY A 44 6.27 -6.85 -0.38
C GLY A 44 6.38 -5.51 0.34
N ARG A 45 7.15 -4.62 -0.24
CA ARG A 45 7.38 -3.29 0.32
C ARG A 45 6.09 -2.49 0.39
N GLY A 46 5.88 -1.80 1.51
CA GLY A 46 4.81 -0.82 1.67
C GLY A 46 3.46 -1.38 2.09
N GLY A 47 3.40 -2.64 2.57
CA GLY A 47 2.15 -3.23 3.06
C GLY A 47 1.49 -4.20 2.07
N GLN A 48 2.27 -4.74 1.14
CA GLN A 48 1.82 -5.80 0.25
C GLN A 48 2.04 -7.15 0.95
N TYR A 49 0.98 -7.80 1.42
CA TYR A 49 1.08 -9.08 2.11
C TYR A 49 0.12 -10.11 1.52
N ILE A 50 0.60 -11.36 1.44
CA ILE A 50 -0.23 -12.55 1.33
C ILE A 50 0.16 -13.44 2.50
N ARG A 51 -0.75 -13.67 3.43
CA ARG A 51 -0.52 -14.58 4.56
C ARG A 51 -1.51 -15.72 4.51
N VAL A 52 -1.01 -16.92 4.70
CA VAL A 52 -1.80 -18.15 4.66
C VAL A 52 -1.65 -18.87 5.99
N ILE A 53 -2.77 -19.15 6.64
CA ILE A 53 -2.85 -19.85 7.93
C ILE A 53 -3.70 -21.11 7.72
N PRO A 54 -3.08 -22.25 7.35
CA PRO A 54 -3.80 -23.45 6.96
C PRO A 54 -4.72 -24.01 8.06
N GLN A 55 -4.32 -23.93 9.33
CA GLN A 55 -5.13 -24.43 10.45
C GLN A 55 -6.47 -23.69 10.58
N LEU A 56 -6.53 -22.45 10.12
CA LEU A 56 -7.74 -21.63 10.13
C LEU A 56 -8.45 -21.62 8.78
N ASN A 57 -7.90 -22.31 7.78
CA ASN A 57 -8.37 -22.22 6.38
C ASN A 57 -8.48 -20.76 5.92
N LEU A 58 -7.51 -19.93 6.30
CA LEU A 58 -7.54 -18.49 6.15
C LEU A 58 -6.42 -18.00 5.24
N VAL A 59 -6.78 -17.14 4.31
CA VAL A 59 -5.85 -16.37 3.48
C VAL A 59 -6.15 -14.88 3.67
N ILE A 60 -5.14 -14.11 4.04
CA ILE A 60 -5.23 -12.66 4.20
C ILE A 60 -4.38 -12.02 3.11
N VAL A 61 -4.99 -11.15 2.34
CA VAL A 61 -4.29 -10.36 1.32
C VAL A 61 -4.48 -8.89 1.63
N THR A 62 -3.37 -8.15 1.65
CA THR A 62 -3.41 -6.70 1.76
C THR A 62 -2.66 -6.07 0.59
N THR A 63 -3.20 -4.97 0.10
CA THR A 63 -2.56 -4.09 -0.86
C THR A 63 -2.65 -2.68 -0.32
N GLY A 64 -1.56 -1.94 -0.34
CA GLY A 64 -1.59 -0.60 0.22
C GLY A 64 -0.21 0.03 0.23
N GLY A 65 -0.10 1.18 0.84
CA GLY A 65 1.14 1.90 1.00
C GLY A 65 1.32 2.42 2.41
N GLY A 66 2.47 2.12 3.03
CA GLY A 66 2.88 2.77 4.25
C GLY A 66 2.35 2.18 5.56
N PHE A 67 1.80 0.95 5.57
CA PHE A 67 1.46 0.27 6.82
C PHE A 67 2.33 -0.97 7.05
N GLN A 68 2.38 -1.43 8.30
CA GLN A 68 3.11 -2.62 8.73
C GLN A 68 2.12 -3.71 9.17
N TRP A 69 2.51 -4.99 8.98
CA TRP A 69 1.66 -6.11 9.37
C TRP A 69 1.28 -6.10 10.86
N ASN A 70 2.18 -5.69 11.72
CA ASN A 70 1.95 -5.60 13.17
C ASN A 70 0.88 -4.56 13.55
N GLU A 71 0.55 -3.61 12.68
CA GLU A 71 -0.51 -2.63 12.93
C GLU A 71 -1.91 -3.24 12.78
N ILE A 72 -2.06 -4.23 11.89
CA ILE A 72 -3.35 -4.90 11.65
C ILE A 72 -3.53 -6.19 12.44
N THR A 73 -2.43 -6.83 12.85
CA THR A 73 -2.47 -8.09 13.63
C THR A 73 -3.33 -8.00 14.88
N PRO A 74 -3.28 -6.94 15.72
CA PRO A 74 -4.13 -6.84 16.91
C PRO A 74 -5.63 -6.78 16.62
N LEU A 75 -6.01 -6.39 15.39
CA LEU A 75 -7.40 -6.38 14.96
C LEU A 75 -7.86 -7.76 14.47
N LEU A 76 -6.96 -8.52 13.87
CA LEU A 76 -7.26 -9.82 13.25
C LEU A 76 -7.19 -10.98 14.24
N ILE A 77 -6.16 -11.03 15.11
CA ILE A 77 -5.94 -12.16 16.01
C ILE A 77 -7.16 -12.47 16.89
N PRO A 78 -7.81 -11.50 17.56
CA PRO A 78 -9.01 -11.77 18.35
C PRO A 78 -10.17 -12.35 17.54
N ALA A 79 -10.31 -11.94 16.28
CA ALA A 79 -11.33 -12.46 15.39
C ALA A 79 -11.00 -13.90 14.95
N MET A 80 -9.72 -14.24 14.80
CA MET A 80 -9.24 -15.54 14.31
C MET A 80 -9.28 -16.62 15.40
N THR A 81 -9.06 -16.30 16.66
CA THR A 81 -9.01 -17.28 17.77
C THR A 81 -10.36 -17.85 18.15
N ASN A 82 -11.46 -17.24 17.73
CA ASN A 82 -12.84 -17.66 18.04
C ASN A 82 -13.56 -18.36 16.88
N MET A 83 -12.84 -18.82 15.85
CA MET A 83 -13.44 -19.39 14.64
C MET A 83 -13.76 -20.89 14.72
N ALA A 84 -13.91 -21.47 15.93
CA ALA A 84 -14.29 -22.88 16.11
C ALA A 84 -15.70 -23.20 15.55
N GLU A 85 -16.56 -22.20 15.47
CA GLU A 85 -17.91 -22.31 14.90
C GLU A 85 -18.18 -21.13 13.96
N PRO A 86 -19.09 -21.29 12.99
CA PRO A 86 -19.51 -20.20 12.14
C PRO A 86 -20.06 -19.04 13.00
N LEU A 87 -19.65 -17.82 12.67
CA LEU A 87 -20.19 -16.64 13.36
C LEU A 87 -21.71 -16.57 13.18
N PRO A 88 -22.46 -16.14 14.22
CA PRO A 88 -23.88 -15.95 14.09
C PRO A 88 -24.18 -14.88 13.04
N VAL A 89 -25.29 -15.05 12.33
CA VAL A 89 -25.74 -14.09 11.33
C VAL A 89 -25.92 -12.71 11.98
N ASN A 90 -25.24 -11.69 11.46
CA ASN A 90 -25.33 -10.31 11.92
C ASN A 90 -25.62 -9.39 10.73
N LEU A 91 -26.87 -9.32 10.30
CA LEU A 91 -27.29 -8.50 9.18
C LEU A 91 -26.89 -7.01 9.33
N PRO A 92 -27.08 -6.36 10.50
CA PRO A 92 -26.64 -4.98 10.66
C PRO A 92 -25.15 -4.77 10.40
N ALA A 93 -24.29 -5.69 10.82
CA ALA A 93 -22.85 -5.59 10.56
C ALA A 93 -22.53 -5.81 9.07
N VAL A 94 -23.25 -6.68 8.40
CA VAL A 94 -23.12 -6.87 6.93
C VAL A 94 -23.53 -5.61 6.19
N ASP A 95 -24.64 -5.00 6.55
CA ASP A 95 -25.12 -3.75 5.94
C ASP A 95 -24.13 -2.60 6.18
N GLN A 96 -23.57 -2.51 7.39
CA GLN A 96 -22.54 -1.53 7.72
C GLN A 96 -21.27 -1.76 6.89
N LEU A 97 -20.82 -3.00 6.75
CA LEU A 97 -19.67 -3.34 5.91
C LEU A 97 -19.90 -2.95 4.45
N GLN A 98 -21.05 -3.31 3.89
CA GLN A 98 -21.42 -2.94 2.52
C GLN A 98 -21.45 -1.43 2.32
N SER A 99 -22.07 -0.69 3.24
CA SER A 99 -22.10 0.77 3.20
C SER A 99 -20.70 1.38 3.26
N THR A 100 -19.82 0.83 4.11
CA THR A 100 -18.43 1.27 4.19
C THR A 100 -17.67 1.00 2.88
N LEU A 101 -17.83 -0.20 2.31
CA LEU A 101 -17.20 -0.54 1.04
C LEU A 101 -17.67 0.37 -0.12
N GLU A 102 -18.95 0.72 -0.16
CA GLU A 102 -19.45 1.67 -1.16
C GLU A 102 -18.89 3.09 -0.94
N SER A 103 -18.75 3.53 0.30
CA SER A 103 -18.17 4.83 0.62
C SER A 103 -16.69 4.94 0.22
N ILE A 104 -15.92 3.85 0.36
CA ILE A 104 -14.50 3.81 -0.02
C ILE A 104 -14.30 3.90 -1.55
N LYS A 105 -15.30 3.47 -2.33
CA LYS A 105 -15.25 3.59 -3.80
C LYS A 105 -15.40 5.04 -4.29
N GLN A 106 -15.94 5.91 -3.45
CA GLN A 106 -16.09 7.32 -3.81
C GLN A 106 -14.76 8.05 -3.63
N PRO A 107 -14.38 8.93 -4.56
CA PRO A 107 -13.23 9.78 -4.35
C PRO A 107 -13.44 10.65 -3.11
N PRO A 108 -12.38 10.97 -2.35
CA PRO A 108 -12.50 11.88 -1.22
C PRO A 108 -13.01 13.26 -1.71
N SER A 109 -13.86 13.89 -0.91
CA SER A 109 -14.33 15.25 -1.21
C SER A 109 -13.16 16.23 -1.07
N PRO A 110 -13.05 17.20 -1.99
CA PRO A 110 -12.05 18.24 -1.90
C PRO A 110 -12.15 18.99 -0.57
N LEU A 111 -11.01 19.20 0.06
CA LEU A 111 -10.90 20.04 1.26
C LEU A 111 -10.74 21.51 0.88
N ALA A 112 -11.06 22.40 1.82
CA ALA A 112 -10.74 23.81 1.65
C ALA A 112 -9.22 23.99 1.54
N VAL A 113 -8.78 24.68 0.50
CA VAL A 113 -7.34 24.97 0.31
C VAL A 113 -6.92 26.04 1.33
N PRO A 114 -5.94 25.74 2.20
CA PRO A 114 -5.42 26.74 3.13
C PRO A 114 -4.65 27.84 2.37
N PRO A 115 -4.51 29.04 2.95
CA PRO A 115 -3.67 30.08 2.37
C PRO A 115 -2.26 29.57 2.09
N LEU A 116 -1.69 29.96 0.96
CA LEU A 116 -0.33 29.55 0.59
C LEU A 116 0.68 30.07 1.62
N PRO A 117 1.56 29.21 2.15
CA PRO A 117 2.66 29.65 2.99
C PRO A 117 3.62 30.53 2.18
N ASP A 118 4.33 31.43 2.85
CA ASP A 118 5.22 32.37 2.20
C ASP A 118 6.30 31.71 1.35
N ILE A 119 6.83 30.59 1.80
CA ILE A 119 7.79 29.80 1.02
C ILE A 119 7.23 29.34 -0.34
N ALA A 120 5.95 28.96 -0.41
CA ALA A 120 5.34 28.57 -1.68
C ALA A 120 5.24 29.75 -2.66
N LYS A 121 4.98 30.96 -2.14
CA LYS A 121 5.00 32.18 -2.94
C LYS A 121 6.41 32.53 -3.43
N GLU A 122 7.40 32.35 -2.57
CA GLU A 122 8.80 32.65 -2.87
C GLU A 122 9.35 31.71 -3.98
N ILE A 123 9.06 30.40 -3.91
CA ILE A 123 9.57 29.44 -4.89
C ILE A 123 8.74 29.35 -6.17
N SER A 124 7.53 29.90 -6.17
CA SER A 124 6.61 29.86 -7.31
C SER A 124 7.20 30.56 -8.53
N GLY A 125 7.17 29.92 -9.68
CA GLY A 125 7.71 30.43 -10.94
C GLY A 125 9.22 30.30 -11.10
N ASN A 126 9.97 29.98 -10.04
CA ASN A 126 11.41 29.79 -10.13
C ASN A 126 11.76 28.41 -10.67
N THR A 127 12.79 28.35 -11.51
CA THR A 127 13.32 27.09 -12.07
C THR A 127 14.54 26.65 -11.28
N TYR A 128 14.52 25.41 -10.81
CA TYR A 128 15.59 24.79 -10.07
C TYR A 128 16.24 23.72 -10.94
N ALA A 129 17.56 23.80 -11.14
CA ALA A 129 18.33 22.85 -11.92
C ALA A 129 19.03 21.84 -11.01
N PHE A 130 19.10 20.61 -11.45
CA PHE A 130 19.82 19.52 -10.79
C PHE A 130 21.16 19.26 -11.52
N GLU A 131 22.27 19.30 -10.80
CA GLU A 131 23.56 18.86 -11.35
C GLU A 131 23.58 17.35 -11.52
N PHE A 132 22.92 16.63 -10.60
CA PHE A 132 22.73 15.18 -10.65
C PHE A 132 21.37 14.81 -10.05
N SER A 133 20.65 13.91 -10.72
CA SER A 133 19.41 13.33 -10.20
C SER A 133 19.32 11.84 -10.55
N PRO A 134 19.13 10.94 -9.58
CA PRO A 134 18.89 9.52 -9.86
C PRO A 134 17.55 9.28 -10.58
N LEU A 135 16.67 10.30 -10.67
CA LEU A 135 15.40 10.27 -11.37
C LEU A 135 15.48 10.87 -12.79
N ASP A 136 16.69 11.10 -13.31
CA ASP A 136 16.94 11.72 -14.62
C ASP A 136 16.39 13.15 -14.76
N LEU A 137 16.07 13.81 -13.64
CA LEU A 137 15.56 15.19 -13.62
C LEU A 137 16.67 16.18 -14.02
N LYS A 138 16.32 17.09 -14.92
CA LYS A 138 17.16 18.22 -15.34
C LYS A 138 16.75 19.49 -14.61
N THR A 139 15.47 19.85 -14.65
CA THR A 139 14.92 21.00 -13.92
C THR A 139 13.55 20.69 -13.35
N ILE A 140 13.17 21.43 -12.29
CA ILE A 140 11.78 21.54 -11.84
C ILE A 140 11.41 23.01 -11.68
N ARG A 141 10.12 23.30 -11.88
CA ARG A 141 9.51 24.60 -11.61
C ARG A 141 8.11 24.37 -11.07
N TRP A 142 7.82 25.02 -9.96
CA TRP A 142 6.48 25.02 -9.36
C TRP A 142 5.75 26.31 -9.71
N GLU A 143 4.44 26.20 -9.96
CA GLU A 143 3.53 27.32 -10.02
C GLU A 143 2.41 27.09 -9.01
N PHE A 144 2.47 27.84 -7.91
CA PHE A 144 1.43 27.86 -6.89
C PHE A 144 0.46 28.99 -7.18
N THR A 145 -0.83 28.67 -7.08
CA THR A 145 -1.92 29.63 -7.15
C THR A 145 -2.80 29.47 -5.92
N GLU A 146 -3.68 30.42 -5.63
CA GLU A 146 -4.68 30.25 -4.56
C GLU A 146 -5.85 29.35 -4.96
N ALA A 147 -5.70 28.61 -6.06
CA ALA A 147 -6.66 27.65 -6.57
C ALA A 147 -6.45 26.25 -5.94
N GLN A 148 -7.35 25.34 -6.26
CA GLN A 148 -7.28 23.95 -5.79
C GLN A 148 -6.10 23.16 -6.36
N GLU A 149 -5.37 23.69 -7.31
CA GLU A 149 -4.29 23.02 -8.02
C GLU A 149 -3.05 23.89 -8.13
N ALA A 150 -1.90 23.28 -7.90
CA ALA A 150 -0.60 23.79 -8.30
C ALA A 150 -0.10 23.06 -9.54
N LYS A 151 0.84 23.63 -10.27
CA LYS A 151 1.50 23.01 -11.41
C LYS A 151 2.95 22.69 -11.08
N LEU A 152 3.38 21.50 -11.46
CA LEU A 152 4.78 21.11 -11.47
C LEU A 152 5.22 20.87 -12.91
N PHE A 153 6.22 21.61 -13.35
CA PHE A 153 6.92 21.40 -14.61
C PHE A 153 8.22 20.69 -14.30
N ALA A 154 8.42 19.52 -14.91
CA ALA A 154 9.63 18.73 -14.76
C ALA A 154 10.23 18.48 -16.14
N THR A 155 11.52 18.82 -16.31
CA THR A 155 12.28 18.46 -17.51
C THR A 155 13.29 17.37 -17.19
N PHE A 156 13.59 16.54 -18.15
CA PHE A 156 14.44 15.36 -18.00
C PHE A 156 15.56 15.36 -19.04
N TYR A 157 16.63 14.59 -18.80
CA TYR A 157 17.72 14.43 -19.77
C TYR A 157 17.34 13.45 -20.88
N ASN A 158 16.64 12.33 -20.53
CA ASN A 158 16.38 11.21 -21.45
C ASN A 158 14.89 10.83 -21.54
N GLN A 159 13.99 11.62 -20.95
CA GLN A 159 12.56 11.37 -20.97
C GLN A 159 11.82 12.63 -21.44
N PRO A 160 10.58 12.52 -21.91
CA PRO A 160 9.75 13.67 -22.22
C PRO A 160 9.50 14.55 -21.00
N ASP A 161 9.47 15.86 -21.23
CA ASP A 161 9.07 16.83 -20.22
C ASP A 161 7.63 16.59 -19.77
N ARG A 162 7.35 16.93 -18.51
CA ARG A 162 6.03 16.70 -17.91
C ARG A 162 5.50 17.98 -17.26
N GLU A 163 4.21 18.22 -17.46
CA GLU A 163 3.40 19.15 -16.67
C GLU A 163 2.43 18.32 -15.83
N LEU A 164 2.49 18.47 -14.52
CA LEU A 164 1.67 17.74 -13.56
C LEU A 164 0.84 18.72 -12.75
N LEU A 165 -0.46 18.41 -12.62
CA LEU A 165 -1.34 19.12 -11.68
C LEU A 165 -1.24 18.46 -10.31
N ILE A 166 -1.03 19.23 -9.30
CA ILE A 166 -0.94 18.77 -7.91
C ILE A 166 -2.15 19.30 -7.15
N GLY A 167 -2.95 18.39 -6.60
CA GLY A 167 -4.10 18.77 -5.78
C GLY A 167 -3.66 19.43 -4.48
N MET A 168 -4.12 20.64 -4.25
CA MET A 168 -3.91 21.39 -3.01
C MET A 168 -5.02 21.15 -1.99
N ASP A 169 -6.06 20.46 -2.41
CA ASP A 169 -7.31 20.19 -1.68
C ASP A 169 -7.37 18.76 -1.07
N GLY A 170 -6.22 18.06 -1.04
CA GLY A 170 -6.13 16.69 -0.51
C GLY A 170 -6.65 15.61 -1.47
N VAL A 171 -7.03 15.96 -2.70
CA VAL A 171 -7.50 15.01 -3.70
C VAL A 171 -6.42 14.76 -4.75
N TYR A 172 -6.17 13.49 -5.07
CA TYR A 172 -5.24 13.11 -6.12
C TYR A 172 -5.71 13.55 -7.51
N ARG A 173 -4.77 13.89 -8.37
CA ARG A 173 -5.03 14.14 -9.79
C ARG A 173 -4.57 12.92 -10.60
N PHE A 174 -5.38 12.52 -11.56
CA PHE A 174 -5.08 11.38 -12.43
C PHE A 174 -4.60 11.89 -13.78
N TYR A 175 -3.57 11.25 -14.30
CA TYR A 175 -3.03 11.51 -15.62
C TYR A 175 -3.26 10.27 -16.49
N PRO A 176 -3.76 10.40 -17.72
CA PRO A 176 -3.72 9.30 -18.67
C PRO A 176 -2.25 8.95 -18.94
N ILE A 177 -1.97 7.66 -18.88
CA ILE A 177 -0.66 7.07 -19.20
C ILE A 177 -0.55 6.94 -20.72
#